data_2495cc1ce76bae849cf301db8ff0031e
#
_entry.id   2495cc1ce76bae849cf301db8ff0031e
#
_cell.length_a   1.000
_cell.length_b   1.000
_cell.length_c   1.000
_cell.angle_alpha   90.00
_cell.angle_beta   90.00
_cell.angle_gamma   90.00
#
_symmetry.space_group_name_H-M   'P 1'
#
loop_
_entity.id
_entity.type
_entity.pdbx_description
1 polymer ?
#
loop_
_entity_poly.entity_id
_entity_poly.type
_entity_poly.pdbx_seq_one_letter_code
_entity_poly.pdbx_strand_id
1 'polypeptide(L)'
;MAKVKTPRWGWALTGSGHFFKECLALVGELDEVDLFVTRAAAEVLRMYKQDLRLPKSTRIFRDTTASAAPVGAFYYGVYHTLVLGPATSNTVAKCVVGISDTLATNVFAQAGKCRVPSIVFACDTAPEMETEAPKGMVKVYPRRIDLENTARLKDVDDVIVVETLAQLGTALSRRKRELA
;
A
#
# COMPACT_ATOMS: atom_id res chain seq x y z
N MET A 1 -15.60 29.79 5.20
CA MET A 1 -14.47 29.11 4.52
C MET A 1 -14.18 27.83 5.28
N ALA A 2 -14.35 26.67 4.66
CA ALA A 2 -13.96 25.40 5.29
C ALA A 2 -12.44 25.43 5.50
N LYS A 3 -11.99 25.11 6.73
CA LYS A 3 -10.57 24.94 7.05
C LYS A 3 -9.98 23.94 6.06
N VAL A 4 -9.03 24.37 5.23
CA VAL A 4 -8.26 23.47 4.36
C VAL A 4 -7.57 22.50 5.31
N LYS A 5 -8.07 21.26 5.36
CA LYS A 5 -7.43 20.20 6.13
C LYS A 5 -6.08 19.92 5.46
N THR A 6 -5.02 19.85 6.24
CA THR A 6 -3.71 19.41 5.76
C THR A 6 -3.88 18.09 5.01
N PRO A 7 -3.43 18.00 3.75
CA PRO A 7 -3.52 16.75 3.00
C PRO A 7 -2.80 15.63 3.74
N ARG A 8 -3.24 14.38 3.55
CA ARG A 8 -2.83 13.22 4.33
C ARG A 8 -2.12 12.18 3.46
N TRP A 9 -1.36 11.32 4.10
CA TRP A 9 -0.94 10.06 3.50
C TRP A 9 -2.12 9.11 3.45
N GLY A 10 -2.32 8.43 2.32
CA GLY A 10 -3.11 7.21 2.24
C GLY A 10 -2.17 6.00 2.29
N TRP A 11 -2.42 5.01 3.12
CA TRP A 11 -1.65 3.78 3.13
C TRP A 11 -2.57 2.57 3.01
N ALA A 12 -2.41 1.78 1.94
CA ALA A 12 -3.18 0.56 1.71
C ALA A 12 -2.36 -0.68 2.06
N LEU A 13 -2.89 -1.50 2.96
CA LEU A 13 -2.31 -2.79 3.37
C LEU A 13 -2.98 -3.94 2.63
N THR A 14 -2.18 -4.86 2.12
CA THR A 14 -2.64 -6.09 1.49
C THR A 14 -2.28 -7.34 2.29
N GLY A 15 -2.65 -8.52 1.82
CA GLY A 15 -2.51 -9.78 2.56
C GLY A 15 -1.12 -10.42 2.49
N SER A 16 -0.04 -9.65 2.34
CA SER A 16 1.31 -10.19 2.42
C SER A 16 1.78 -10.28 3.87
N GLY A 17 2.26 -11.43 4.32
CA GLY A 17 2.98 -11.56 5.58
C GLY A 17 4.38 -10.96 5.51
N HIS A 18 4.98 -11.00 4.31
CA HIS A 18 6.31 -10.47 4.05
C HIS A 18 6.33 -8.94 4.18
N PHE A 19 7.23 -8.40 4.98
CA PHE A 19 7.38 -6.97 5.31
C PHE A 19 6.16 -6.32 5.97
N PHE A 20 5.21 -7.10 6.47
CA PHE A 20 3.98 -6.54 7.05
C PHE A 20 4.25 -5.72 8.30
N LYS A 21 5.10 -6.24 9.20
CA LYS A 21 5.48 -5.57 10.46
C LYS A 21 6.26 -4.29 10.20
N GLU A 22 7.20 -4.34 9.27
CA GLU A 22 8.03 -3.21 8.87
C GLU A 22 7.19 -2.10 8.25
N CYS A 23 6.25 -2.46 7.39
CA CYS A 23 5.29 -1.49 6.84
C CYS A 23 4.45 -0.83 7.93
N LEU A 24 3.97 -1.59 8.93
CA LEU A 24 3.23 -1.02 10.06
C LEU A 24 4.09 -0.08 10.90
N ALA A 25 5.37 -0.41 11.12
CA ALA A 25 6.31 0.47 11.80
C ALA A 25 6.46 1.81 11.05
N LEU A 26 6.66 1.76 9.74
CA LEU A 26 6.75 2.96 8.89
C LEU A 26 5.47 3.79 8.90
N VAL A 27 4.28 3.15 8.91
CA VAL A 27 3.00 3.86 9.08
C VAL A 27 2.99 4.64 10.40
N GLY A 28 3.51 4.04 11.48
CA GLY A 28 3.62 4.67 12.79
C GLY A 28 4.50 5.93 12.84
N GLU A 29 5.41 6.09 11.87
CA GLU A 29 6.32 7.23 11.73
C GLU A 29 5.77 8.36 10.84
N LEU A 30 4.58 8.17 10.26
CA LEU A 30 3.93 9.16 9.40
C LEU A 30 2.94 10.00 10.20
N ASP A 31 3.04 11.32 10.04
CA ASP A 31 2.01 12.23 10.50
C ASP A 31 0.82 12.21 9.53
N GLU A 32 -0.40 12.37 10.07
CA GLU A 32 -1.61 12.52 9.28
C GLU A 32 -1.79 11.41 8.21
N VAL A 33 -1.75 10.15 8.63
CA VAL A 33 -1.95 8.98 7.76
C VAL A 33 -3.35 8.38 7.92
N ASP A 34 -3.93 7.93 6.82
CA ASP A 34 -5.13 7.09 6.80
C ASP A 34 -4.79 5.70 6.28
N LEU A 35 -5.30 4.68 6.97
CA LEU A 35 -5.00 3.29 6.68
C LEU A 35 -6.17 2.60 6.00
N PHE A 36 -5.94 2.03 4.81
CA PHE A 36 -6.89 1.22 4.07
C PHE A 36 -6.53 -0.25 4.23
N VAL A 37 -7.34 -1.00 4.96
CA VAL A 37 -7.05 -2.39 5.33
C VAL A 37 -7.93 -3.34 4.53
N THR A 38 -7.32 -4.12 3.62
CA THR A 38 -8.05 -5.16 2.87
C THR A 38 -8.51 -6.28 3.80
N ARG A 39 -9.47 -7.10 3.35
CA ARG A 39 -9.91 -8.31 4.09
C ARG A 39 -8.73 -9.24 4.39
N ALA A 40 -7.88 -9.49 3.39
CA ALA A 40 -6.69 -10.30 3.56
C ALA A 40 -5.68 -9.68 4.55
N ALA A 41 -5.46 -8.35 4.52
CA ALA A 41 -4.61 -7.68 5.50
C ALA A 41 -5.17 -7.80 6.93
N ALA A 42 -6.49 -7.73 7.10
CA ALA A 42 -7.13 -7.93 8.40
C ALA A 42 -6.95 -9.36 8.93
N GLU A 43 -6.87 -10.36 8.06
CA GLU A 43 -6.53 -11.74 8.43
C GLU A 43 -5.07 -11.86 8.86
N VAL A 44 -4.15 -11.26 8.12
CA VAL A 44 -2.72 -11.22 8.47
C VAL A 44 -2.50 -10.55 9.82
N LEU A 45 -3.14 -9.39 10.09
CA LEU A 45 -3.09 -8.73 11.40
C LEU A 45 -3.47 -9.68 12.55
N ARG A 46 -4.55 -10.45 12.40
CA ARG A 46 -4.98 -11.41 13.41
C ARG A 46 -4.01 -12.59 13.53
N MET A 47 -3.54 -13.13 12.40
CA MET A 47 -2.65 -14.29 12.36
C MET A 47 -1.31 -14.01 13.04
N TYR A 48 -0.74 -12.83 12.81
CA TYR A 48 0.54 -12.42 13.39
C TYR A 48 0.39 -11.71 14.73
N LYS A 49 -0.83 -11.60 15.28
CA LYS A 49 -1.14 -10.90 16.55
C LYS A 49 -0.51 -9.50 16.60
N GLN A 50 -0.58 -8.78 15.48
CA GLN A 50 -0.02 -7.44 15.39
C GLN A 50 -0.99 -6.41 15.96
N ASP A 51 -0.52 -5.64 16.92
CA ASP A 51 -1.21 -4.46 17.42
C ASP A 51 -0.89 -3.26 16.53
N LEU A 52 -1.92 -2.54 16.12
CA LEU A 52 -1.76 -1.31 15.36
C LEU A 52 -1.36 -0.17 16.32
N ARG A 53 -0.05 0.04 16.47
CA ARG A 53 0.48 1.24 17.18
C ARG A 53 0.53 2.40 16.20
N LEU A 54 -0.60 3.08 16.04
CA LEU A 54 -0.77 4.14 15.05
C LEU A 54 -0.86 5.51 15.71
N PRO A 55 -0.47 6.59 15.01
CA PRO A 55 -0.75 7.96 15.43
C PRO A 55 -2.23 8.15 15.77
N LYS A 56 -2.54 8.96 16.77
CA LYS A 56 -3.94 9.21 17.21
C LYS A 56 -4.82 9.82 16.11
N SER A 57 -4.22 10.52 15.16
CA SER A 57 -4.91 11.12 14.01
C SER A 57 -5.25 10.10 12.90
N THR A 58 -4.75 8.87 12.98
CA THR A 58 -4.96 7.84 11.95
C THR A 58 -6.41 7.38 11.91
N ARG A 59 -7.02 7.47 10.73
CA ARG A 59 -8.32 6.85 10.44
C ARG A 59 -8.08 5.50 9.79
N ILE A 60 -8.86 4.49 10.17
CA ILE A 60 -8.77 3.14 9.62
C ILE A 60 -10.02 2.83 8.83
N PHE A 61 -9.86 2.58 7.54
CA PHE A 61 -10.91 2.13 6.64
C PHE A 61 -10.73 0.64 6.37
N ARG A 62 -11.81 -0.12 6.52
CA ARG A 62 -11.81 -1.57 6.32
C ARG A 62 -12.59 -1.94 5.06
N ASP A 63 -12.14 -2.97 4.39
CA ASP A 63 -12.76 -3.51 3.18
C ASP A 63 -14.03 -4.32 3.54
N THR A 64 -15.08 -3.59 3.90
CA THR A 64 -16.36 -4.17 4.36
C THR A 64 -17.51 -3.96 3.40
N THR A 65 -17.32 -3.11 2.38
CA THR A 65 -18.37 -2.76 1.41
C THR A 65 -17.83 -2.86 -0.02
N ALA A 66 -18.68 -3.29 -0.95
CA ALA A 66 -18.32 -3.38 -2.36
C ALA A 66 -18.05 -2.01 -3.01
N SER A 67 -18.70 -0.96 -2.54
CA SER A 67 -18.58 0.40 -3.10
C SER A 67 -17.31 1.13 -2.71
N ALA A 68 -16.55 0.62 -1.72
CA ALA A 68 -15.31 1.25 -1.22
C ALA A 68 -15.47 2.77 -0.98
N ALA A 69 -16.55 3.20 -0.33
CA ALA A 69 -16.93 4.60 -0.14
C ALA A 69 -15.80 5.55 0.31
N PRO A 70 -14.82 5.12 1.16
CA PRO A 70 -13.68 5.96 1.55
C PRO A 70 -12.81 6.44 0.38
N VAL A 71 -12.87 5.76 -0.76
CA VAL A 71 -12.10 6.10 -1.98
C VAL A 71 -12.49 7.49 -2.53
N GLY A 72 -13.73 7.91 -2.32
CA GLY A 72 -14.21 9.24 -2.74
C GLY A 72 -13.40 10.42 -2.18
N ALA A 73 -12.69 10.23 -1.06
CA ALA A 73 -11.87 11.28 -0.46
C ALA A 73 -10.69 11.73 -1.37
N PHE A 74 -10.26 10.91 -2.33
CA PHE A 74 -9.26 11.29 -3.32
C PHE A 74 -9.72 12.44 -4.22
N TYR A 75 -11.01 12.48 -4.59
CA TYR A 75 -11.59 13.57 -5.40
C TYR A 75 -11.47 14.94 -4.75
N TYR A 76 -11.42 15.00 -3.43
CA TYR A 76 -11.45 16.24 -2.65
C TYR A 76 -10.06 16.66 -2.16
N GLY A 77 -8.98 16.09 -2.72
CA GLY A 77 -7.61 16.45 -2.36
C GLY A 77 -7.23 16.11 -0.91
N VAL A 78 -7.91 15.13 -0.29
CA VAL A 78 -7.61 14.71 1.08
C VAL A 78 -6.24 14.02 1.15
N TYR A 79 -5.79 13.41 0.06
CA TYR A 79 -4.54 12.68 0.01
C TYR A 79 -3.55 13.34 -0.95
N HIS A 80 -2.33 13.54 -0.50
CA HIS A 80 -1.22 14.00 -1.32
C HIS A 80 -0.36 12.86 -1.87
N THR A 81 -0.44 11.68 -1.27
CA THR A 81 0.33 10.49 -1.67
C THR A 81 -0.40 9.23 -1.22
N LEU A 82 -0.43 8.23 -2.08
CA LEU A 82 -0.82 6.87 -1.72
C LEU A 82 0.43 6.00 -1.55
N VAL A 83 0.48 5.21 -0.49
CA VAL A 83 1.40 4.09 -0.34
C VAL A 83 0.60 2.80 -0.42
N LEU A 84 0.96 1.90 -1.32
CA LEU A 84 0.39 0.56 -1.44
C LEU A 84 1.46 -0.45 -1.03
N GLY A 85 1.41 -0.90 0.22
CA GLY A 85 2.47 -1.75 0.74
C GLY A 85 2.17 -2.37 2.11
N PRO A 86 2.60 -3.61 2.31
CA PRO A 86 3.21 -4.50 1.31
C PRO A 86 2.17 -4.92 0.24
N ALA A 87 2.57 -4.95 -1.03
CA ALA A 87 1.69 -5.31 -2.14
C ALA A 87 1.96 -6.75 -2.62
N THR A 88 0.97 -7.63 -2.45
CA THR A 88 1.05 -9.00 -2.98
C THR A 88 1.08 -9.00 -4.51
N SER A 89 1.65 -10.02 -5.13
CA SER A 89 1.63 -10.22 -6.60
C SER A 89 0.22 -10.17 -7.17
N ASN A 90 -0.78 -10.69 -6.45
CA ASN A 90 -2.19 -10.59 -6.85
C ASN A 90 -2.67 -9.12 -6.92
N THR A 91 -2.29 -8.29 -5.94
CA THR A 91 -2.64 -6.87 -5.94
C THR A 91 -1.92 -6.13 -7.07
N VAL A 92 -0.62 -6.39 -7.27
CA VAL A 92 0.17 -5.83 -8.37
C VAL A 92 -0.45 -6.17 -9.71
N ALA A 93 -0.79 -7.45 -9.96
CA ALA A 93 -1.43 -7.90 -11.19
C ALA A 93 -2.74 -7.15 -11.46
N LYS A 94 -3.61 -7.01 -10.44
CA LYS A 94 -4.87 -6.26 -10.56
C LYS A 94 -4.66 -4.79 -10.89
N CYS A 95 -3.70 -4.14 -10.24
CA CYS A 95 -3.35 -2.74 -10.53
C CYS A 95 -2.92 -2.57 -11.99
N VAL A 96 -2.08 -3.46 -12.51
CA VAL A 96 -1.57 -3.43 -13.89
C VAL A 96 -2.68 -3.61 -14.93
N VAL A 97 -3.66 -4.48 -14.68
CA VAL A 97 -4.75 -4.74 -15.63
C VAL A 97 -6.02 -3.93 -15.34
N GLY A 98 -5.98 -3.03 -14.36
CA GLY A 98 -7.09 -2.11 -14.05
C GLY A 98 -8.26 -2.74 -13.30
N ILE A 99 -8.06 -3.87 -12.59
CA ILE A 99 -9.11 -4.50 -11.76
C ILE A 99 -9.15 -3.82 -10.39
N SER A 100 -10.31 -3.28 -10.04
CA SER A 100 -10.56 -2.52 -8.80
C SER A 100 -11.67 -3.18 -7.99
N ASP A 101 -11.40 -4.36 -7.42
CA ASP A 101 -12.35 -5.21 -6.70
C ASP A 101 -12.08 -5.35 -5.19
N THR A 102 -10.99 -4.73 -4.71
CA THR A 102 -10.64 -4.64 -3.29
C THR A 102 -10.45 -3.18 -2.88
N LEU A 103 -10.49 -2.90 -1.58
CA LEU A 103 -10.24 -1.53 -1.10
C LEU A 103 -8.87 -1.00 -1.57
N ALA A 104 -7.82 -1.84 -1.54
CA ALA A 104 -6.48 -1.46 -2.00
C ALA A 104 -6.43 -1.11 -3.50
N THR A 105 -7.03 -1.95 -4.36
CA THR A 105 -7.05 -1.70 -5.80
C THR A 105 -7.96 -0.54 -6.18
N ASN A 106 -9.04 -0.31 -5.42
CA ASN A 106 -9.90 0.85 -5.59
C ASN A 106 -9.17 2.16 -5.24
N VAL A 107 -8.46 2.23 -4.09
CA VAL A 107 -7.69 3.44 -3.74
C VAL A 107 -6.56 3.70 -4.73
N PHE A 108 -5.90 2.66 -5.25
CA PHE A 108 -4.87 2.78 -6.27
C PHE A 108 -5.45 3.36 -7.58
N ALA A 109 -6.53 2.78 -8.09
CA ALA A 109 -7.18 3.27 -9.30
C ALA A 109 -7.66 4.71 -9.15
N GLN A 110 -8.17 5.07 -7.96
CA GLN A 110 -8.67 6.42 -7.70
C GLN A 110 -7.52 7.42 -7.54
N ALA A 111 -6.41 7.03 -6.90
CA ALA A 111 -5.21 7.86 -6.83
C ALA A 111 -4.73 8.23 -8.24
N GLY A 112 -4.60 7.27 -9.14
CA GLY A 112 -4.20 7.52 -10.54
C GLY A 112 -5.17 8.47 -11.25
N LYS A 113 -6.50 8.27 -11.13
CA LYS A 113 -7.51 9.16 -11.73
C LYS A 113 -7.44 10.59 -11.18
N CYS A 114 -6.99 10.77 -9.96
CA CYS A 114 -6.83 12.07 -9.30
C CYS A 114 -5.40 12.63 -9.39
N ARG A 115 -4.49 11.96 -10.12
CA ARG A 115 -3.06 12.30 -10.23
C ARG A 115 -2.37 12.44 -8.87
N VAL A 116 -2.76 11.59 -7.93
CA VAL A 116 -2.11 11.47 -6.63
C VAL A 116 -0.97 10.46 -6.76
N PRO A 117 0.29 10.89 -6.57
CA PRO A 117 1.44 9.99 -6.68
C PRO A 117 1.31 8.77 -5.79
N SER A 118 1.66 7.60 -6.32
CA SER A 118 1.58 6.32 -5.62
C SER A 118 2.96 5.69 -5.47
N ILE A 119 3.29 5.24 -4.25
CA ILE A 119 4.47 4.43 -3.95
C ILE A 119 3.98 3.01 -3.73
N VAL A 120 4.39 2.07 -4.58
CA VAL A 120 3.98 0.67 -4.47
C VAL A 120 5.16 -0.17 -4.02
N PHE A 121 5.03 -0.79 -2.85
CA PHE A 121 6.03 -1.72 -2.32
C PHE A 121 5.66 -3.15 -2.71
N ALA A 122 6.24 -3.62 -3.83
CA ALA A 122 6.00 -4.95 -4.35
C ALA A 122 6.76 -6.01 -3.57
N CYS A 123 6.12 -7.14 -3.28
CA CYS A 123 6.71 -8.22 -2.46
C CYS A 123 7.43 -9.27 -3.30
N ASP A 124 6.88 -9.66 -4.45
CA ASP A 124 7.37 -10.76 -5.27
C ASP A 124 8.19 -10.19 -6.44
N THR A 125 9.49 -9.94 -6.22
CA THR A 125 10.32 -9.13 -7.12
C THR A 125 11.53 -9.84 -7.68
N ALA A 126 11.83 -11.09 -7.21
CA ALA A 126 12.93 -11.89 -7.70
C ALA A 126 12.48 -13.33 -7.98
N PRO A 127 13.18 -14.07 -8.89
CA PRO A 127 12.83 -15.46 -9.22
C PRO A 127 12.88 -16.42 -8.05
N GLU A 128 13.64 -16.09 -7.03
CA GLU A 128 13.80 -16.86 -5.78
C GLU A 128 13.90 -15.86 -4.63
N MET A 129 13.13 -16.07 -3.57
CA MET A 129 13.08 -15.19 -2.41
C MET A 129 12.85 -15.99 -1.14
N GLU A 130 13.26 -15.43 0.00
CA GLU A 130 12.81 -15.86 1.32
C GLU A 130 11.71 -14.94 1.82
N THR A 131 10.66 -15.51 2.39
CA THR A 131 9.52 -14.78 2.92
C THR A 131 9.14 -15.27 4.31
N GLU A 132 8.65 -14.37 5.14
CA GLU A 132 8.11 -14.72 6.45
C GLU A 132 6.74 -15.41 6.27
N ALA A 133 6.62 -16.61 6.84
CA ALA A 133 5.36 -17.35 6.96
C ALA A 133 5.02 -17.53 8.45
N PRO A 134 3.79 -17.91 8.83
CA PRO A 134 3.39 -18.02 10.24
C PRO A 134 4.25 -18.97 11.10
N LYS A 135 4.96 -19.92 10.45
CA LYS A 135 5.80 -20.92 11.12
C LYS A 135 7.31 -20.70 10.92
N GLY A 136 7.72 -19.58 10.35
CA GLY A 136 9.11 -19.23 10.09
C GLY A 136 9.39 -18.81 8.64
N MET A 137 10.67 -18.63 8.31
CA MET A 137 11.09 -18.28 6.96
C MET A 137 10.91 -19.45 6.00
N VAL A 138 10.38 -19.16 4.83
CA VAL A 138 10.21 -20.13 3.74
C VAL A 138 10.75 -19.58 2.43
N LYS A 139 11.31 -20.45 1.60
CA LYS A 139 11.74 -20.13 0.26
C LYS A 139 10.54 -20.18 -0.68
N VAL A 140 10.39 -19.16 -1.52
CA VAL A 140 9.34 -19.04 -2.52
C VAL A 140 9.92 -18.73 -3.89
N TYR A 141 9.20 -19.12 -4.92
CA TYR A 141 9.59 -18.90 -6.32
C TYR A 141 8.48 -18.11 -7.03
N PRO A 142 8.53 -16.77 -7.01
CA PRO A 142 7.58 -15.95 -7.75
C PRO A 142 7.47 -16.39 -9.21
N ARG A 143 6.25 -16.48 -9.71
CA ARG A 143 5.99 -16.92 -11.08
C ARG A 143 6.48 -15.86 -12.06
N ARG A 144 6.82 -16.28 -13.29
CA ARG A 144 7.20 -15.34 -14.34
C ARG A 144 6.18 -14.21 -14.50
N ILE A 145 4.88 -14.51 -14.43
CA ILE A 145 3.81 -13.51 -14.55
C ILE A 145 3.84 -12.48 -13.40
N ASP A 146 4.28 -12.87 -12.19
CA ASP A 146 4.38 -11.95 -11.05
C ASP A 146 5.49 -10.93 -11.28
N LEU A 147 6.65 -11.39 -11.79
CA LEU A 147 7.78 -10.54 -12.15
C LEU A 147 7.45 -9.61 -13.32
N GLU A 148 6.79 -10.14 -14.37
CA GLU A 148 6.33 -9.35 -15.51
C GLU A 148 5.34 -8.26 -15.10
N ASN A 149 4.39 -8.56 -14.20
CA ASN A 149 3.45 -7.55 -13.69
C ASN A 149 4.15 -6.48 -12.85
N THR A 150 5.14 -6.85 -12.03
CA THR A 150 5.94 -5.88 -11.29
C THR A 150 6.72 -4.95 -12.24
N ALA A 151 7.28 -5.49 -13.31
CA ALA A 151 7.94 -4.69 -14.34
C ALA A 151 6.96 -3.72 -15.03
N ARG A 152 5.79 -4.22 -15.48
CA ARG A 152 4.75 -3.40 -16.11
C ARG A 152 4.20 -2.31 -15.19
N LEU A 153 4.16 -2.54 -13.88
CA LEU A 153 3.69 -1.53 -12.94
C LEU A 153 4.59 -0.29 -12.90
N LYS A 154 5.88 -0.44 -13.24
CA LYS A 154 6.85 0.67 -13.33
C LYS A 154 6.53 1.63 -14.48
N ASP A 155 5.76 1.19 -15.46
CA ASP A 155 5.36 2.00 -16.63
C ASP A 155 4.02 2.74 -16.40
N VAL A 156 3.40 2.58 -15.23
CA VAL A 156 2.16 3.28 -14.90
C VAL A 156 2.47 4.70 -14.44
N ASP A 157 1.75 5.68 -15.00
CA ASP A 157 1.91 7.09 -14.67
C ASP A 157 1.74 7.36 -13.17
N ASP A 158 2.55 8.28 -12.63
CA ASP A 158 2.53 8.69 -11.22
C ASP A 158 2.80 7.55 -10.22
N VAL A 159 3.40 6.43 -10.66
CA VAL A 159 3.71 5.27 -9.81
C VAL A 159 5.23 5.10 -9.64
N ILE A 160 5.66 4.99 -8.40
CA ILE A 160 7.01 4.58 -8.01
C ILE A 160 6.94 3.18 -7.42
N VAL A 161 7.53 2.20 -8.10
CA VAL A 161 7.65 0.83 -7.58
C VAL A 161 8.94 0.70 -6.80
N VAL A 162 8.83 0.22 -5.56
CA VAL A 162 9.96 -0.09 -4.68
C VAL A 162 9.93 -1.57 -4.30
N GLU A 163 11.09 -2.18 -4.19
CA GLU A 163 11.28 -3.63 -4.05
C GLU A 163 11.99 -4.01 -2.74
N THR A 164 12.50 -3.02 -2.02
CA THR A 164 13.18 -3.21 -0.73
C THR A 164 12.70 -2.19 0.31
N LEU A 165 12.83 -2.54 1.60
CA LEU A 165 12.53 -1.61 2.70
C LEU A 165 13.39 -0.33 2.64
N ALA A 166 14.65 -0.44 2.23
CA ALA A 166 15.54 0.70 2.06
C ALA A 166 15.03 1.65 0.98
N GLN A 167 14.57 1.12 -0.16
CA GLN A 167 13.96 1.92 -1.22
C GLN A 167 12.65 2.56 -0.76
N LEU A 168 11.81 1.83 -0.01
CA LEU A 168 10.57 2.38 0.56
C LEU A 168 10.88 3.55 1.49
N GLY A 169 11.80 3.38 2.45
CA GLY A 169 12.23 4.45 3.35
C GLY A 169 12.77 5.68 2.62
N THR A 170 13.55 5.46 1.55
CA THR A 170 14.08 6.53 0.70
C THR A 170 12.95 7.27 -0.03
N ALA A 171 12.00 6.55 -0.61
CA ALA A 171 10.86 7.14 -1.32
C ALA A 171 9.96 7.96 -0.39
N LEU A 172 9.67 7.45 0.82
CA LEU A 172 8.92 8.18 1.84
C LEU A 172 9.64 9.47 2.27
N SER A 173 10.95 9.37 2.54
CA SER A 173 11.76 10.51 2.97
C SER A 173 11.86 11.58 1.86
N ARG A 174 12.02 11.16 0.61
CA ARG A 174 11.99 12.07 -0.54
C ARG A 174 10.66 12.78 -0.61
N ARG A 175 9.55 12.04 -0.51
CA ARG A 175 8.21 12.62 -0.59
C ARG A 175 7.91 13.60 0.55
N LYS A 176 8.36 13.30 1.77
CA LYS A 176 8.27 14.24 2.91
C LYS A 176 8.96 15.57 2.60
N ARG A 177 10.16 15.54 1.98
CA ARG A 177 10.89 16.77 1.60
C ARG A 177 10.20 17.57 0.49
N GLU A 178 9.55 16.89 -0.46
CA GLU A 178 8.79 17.56 -1.53
C GLU A 178 7.51 18.26 -1.02
N LEU A 179 7.01 17.87 0.16
CA LEU A 179 5.79 18.41 0.78
C LEU A 179 6.07 19.48 1.82
N ALA A 180 7.33 19.62 2.28
CA ALA A 180 7.75 20.61 3.28
C ALA A 180 7.99 21.97 2.66
#